data_4e07918be33746d298f62af064bf55e3
#
_entry.id   4e07918be33746d298f62af064bf55e3
#
_cell.length_a   1.000
_cell.length_b   1.000
_cell.length_c   1.000
_cell.angle_alpha   90.00
_cell.angle_beta   90.00
_cell.angle_gamma   90.00
#
_symmetry.space_group_name_H-M   'P 1'
#
loop_
_entity.id
_entity.type
_entity.pdbx_description
1 polymer ?
#
loop_
_entity_poly.entity_id
_entity_poly.type
_entity_poly.pdbx_seq_one_letter_code
_entity_poly.pdbx_strand_id
1 'polypeptide(L)'
;SLPACGGAPAQPEAPEETEVIVFAAASLQESLDAAIEAYRTAAPDVTVTATYDSSGTLLRQIQEGAPCDLFLSAAPKQMNALDGSLAGDAEKNPDGLDLLLPASRLDLLENKVVLAVPEGNPKGIESFDQLAQQLKSGSVLLAIGNSDVPVGQYTEKIFAYYGIDESAVSDCLTYGSNVKEVTTQVREGAVDCGIIYATDAFSAGLTAADQASAQMCGQVIYPAAVV
;
A
#
# COMPACT_ATOMS: atom_id res chain seq x y z
N SER A 1 48.45 53.57 -20.28
CA SER A 1 47.53 53.12 -19.24
C SER A 1 46.57 52.09 -19.80
N LEU A 2 46.75 50.81 -19.43
CA LEU A 2 45.86 49.69 -19.75
C LEU A 2 44.94 49.48 -18.55
N PRO A 3 43.60 49.29 -18.75
CA PRO A 3 42.74 48.89 -17.67
C PRO A 3 42.87 47.39 -17.42
N ALA A 4 43.16 47.02 -16.20
CA ALA A 4 43.15 45.64 -15.72
C ALA A 4 41.71 45.22 -15.57
N CYS A 5 41.22 44.29 -16.43
CA CYS A 5 39.98 43.55 -16.19
C CYS A 5 40.22 42.52 -15.10
N GLY A 6 39.88 42.90 -13.86
CA GLY A 6 39.78 41.95 -12.77
C GLY A 6 38.43 41.22 -12.89
N GLY A 7 38.44 40.03 -13.50
CA GLY A 7 37.31 39.11 -13.42
C GLY A 7 37.20 38.60 -11.99
N ALA A 8 36.06 38.85 -11.33
CA ALA A 8 35.78 38.23 -10.06
C ALA A 8 35.75 36.68 -10.20
N PRO A 9 36.34 35.92 -9.27
CA PRO A 9 36.25 34.47 -9.32
C PRO A 9 34.77 34.06 -9.26
N ALA A 10 34.33 33.20 -10.18
CA ALA A 10 33.00 32.62 -10.17
C ALA A 10 32.81 31.92 -8.83
N GLN A 11 31.77 32.32 -8.08
CA GLN A 11 31.40 31.59 -6.86
C GLN A 11 30.97 30.18 -7.27
N PRO A 12 31.40 29.13 -6.56
CA PRO A 12 30.88 27.79 -6.82
C PRO A 12 29.37 27.84 -6.64
N GLU A 13 28.63 27.36 -7.66
CA GLU A 13 27.17 27.21 -7.57
C GLU A 13 26.87 26.29 -6.39
N ALA A 14 25.91 26.68 -5.54
CA ALA A 14 25.39 25.79 -4.50
C ALA A 14 24.83 24.52 -5.17
N PRO A 15 25.07 23.33 -4.60
CA PRO A 15 24.50 22.10 -5.16
C PRO A 15 22.99 22.26 -5.29
N GLU A 16 22.45 21.93 -6.48
CA GLU A 16 21.00 21.98 -6.71
C GLU A 16 20.33 20.95 -5.81
N GLU A 17 19.29 21.38 -5.08
CA GLU A 17 18.44 20.49 -4.35
C GLU A 17 17.58 19.69 -5.34
N THR A 18 17.62 18.37 -5.21
CA THR A 18 16.76 17.48 -5.97
C THR A 18 15.57 17.05 -5.11
N GLU A 19 14.38 17.25 -5.62
CA GLU A 19 13.16 16.73 -5.00
C GLU A 19 12.75 15.41 -5.66
N VAL A 20 12.48 14.40 -4.83
CA VAL A 20 11.93 13.12 -5.25
C VAL A 20 10.54 12.96 -4.63
N ILE A 21 9.53 12.79 -5.48
CA ILE A 21 8.15 12.61 -5.07
C ILE A 21 7.83 11.11 -5.09
N VAL A 22 7.51 10.57 -3.93
CA VAL A 22 7.16 9.15 -3.76
C VAL A 22 5.68 9.03 -3.47
N PHE A 23 4.99 8.21 -4.26
CA PHE A 23 3.64 7.74 -3.96
C PHE A 23 3.74 6.32 -3.41
N ALA A 24 3.32 6.11 -2.19
CA ALA A 24 3.46 4.83 -1.51
C ALA A 24 2.16 4.38 -0.86
N ALA A 25 1.88 3.09 -0.94
CA ALA A 25 0.76 2.48 -0.24
C ALA A 25 0.80 2.81 1.26
N ALA A 26 -0.36 3.08 1.84
CA ALA A 26 -0.50 3.50 3.24
C ALA A 26 0.15 2.53 4.24
N SER A 27 0.17 1.24 3.93
CA SER A 27 0.82 0.21 4.76
C SER A 27 2.34 0.38 4.91
N LEU A 28 2.97 1.17 4.02
CA LEU A 28 4.43 1.41 4.04
C LEU A 28 4.82 2.64 4.87
N GLN A 29 3.87 3.38 5.43
CA GLN A 29 4.16 4.71 5.99
C GLN A 29 5.26 4.68 7.04
N GLU A 30 5.16 3.85 8.06
CA GLU A 30 6.14 3.82 9.14
C GLU A 30 7.53 3.40 8.65
N SER A 31 7.59 2.35 7.83
CA SER A 31 8.85 1.84 7.29
C SER A 31 9.51 2.82 6.32
N LEU A 32 8.73 3.43 5.43
CA LEU A 32 9.24 4.37 4.44
C LEU A 32 9.65 5.70 5.09
N ASP A 33 8.89 6.21 6.06
CA ASP A 33 9.27 7.42 6.80
C ASP A 33 10.62 7.22 7.50
N ALA A 34 10.85 6.06 8.11
CA ALA A 34 12.13 5.73 8.73
C ALA A 34 13.26 5.63 7.69
N ALA A 35 12.99 5.05 6.53
CA ALA A 35 13.97 4.96 5.45
C ALA A 35 14.32 6.35 4.87
N ILE A 36 13.34 7.22 4.70
CA ILE A 36 13.54 8.61 4.23
C ILE A 36 14.41 9.38 5.22
N GLU A 37 14.15 9.25 6.52
CA GLU A 37 14.96 9.92 7.55
C GLU A 37 16.42 9.44 7.53
N ALA A 38 16.65 8.12 7.38
CA ALA A 38 17.99 7.58 7.24
C ALA A 38 18.68 8.04 5.94
N TYR A 39 17.92 8.18 4.86
CA TYR A 39 18.44 8.62 3.57
C TYR A 39 18.93 10.07 3.56
N ARG A 40 18.36 10.94 4.38
CA ARG A 40 18.81 12.35 4.53
C ARG A 40 20.27 12.46 4.86
N THR A 41 20.79 11.56 5.70
CA THR A 41 22.21 11.54 6.07
C THR A 41 23.08 11.11 4.89
N ALA A 42 22.63 10.16 4.08
CA ALA A 42 23.36 9.66 2.92
C ALA A 42 23.32 10.63 1.72
N ALA A 43 22.24 11.37 1.56
CA ALA A 43 22.01 12.27 0.43
C ALA A 43 21.36 13.61 0.91
N PRO A 44 22.15 14.50 1.54
CA PRO A 44 21.64 15.72 2.14
C PRO A 44 21.07 16.72 1.11
N ASP A 45 21.45 16.59 -0.17
CA ASP A 45 20.97 17.43 -1.27
C ASP A 45 19.68 16.90 -1.91
N VAL A 46 19.14 15.79 -1.43
CA VAL A 46 17.91 15.18 -1.92
C VAL A 46 16.81 15.32 -0.89
N THR A 47 15.71 15.93 -1.28
CA THR A 47 14.49 16.00 -0.48
C THR A 47 13.50 14.96 -1.00
N VAL A 48 13.12 14.01 -0.15
CA VAL A 48 12.13 12.98 -0.49
C VAL A 48 10.82 13.36 0.18
N THR A 49 9.77 13.55 -0.64
CA THR A 49 8.41 13.84 -0.20
C THR A 49 7.54 12.63 -0.50
N ALA A 50 6.96 12.02 0.54
CA ALA A 50 6.10 10.87 0.38
C ALA A 50 4.62 11.24 0.57
N THR A 51 3.78 10.74 -0.34
CA THR A 51 2.32 10.78 -0.24
C THR A 51 1.82 9.36 -0.04
N TYR A 52 1.02 9.17 1.00
CA TYR A 52 0.49 7.86 1.38
C TYR A 52 -1.01 7.82 1.18
N ASP A 53 -1.47 6.79 0.50
CA ASP A 53 -2.90 6.48 0.35
C ASP A 53 -3.04 5.03 -0.14
N SER A 54 -4.26 4.60 -0.44
CA SER A 54 -4.45 3.32 -1.12
C SER A 54 -3.74 3.31 -2.48
N SER A 55 -3.22 2.16 -2.88
CA SER A 55 -2.53 2.03 -4.18
C SER A 55 -3.45 2.36 -5.34
N GLY A 56 -4.76 2.07 -5.24
CA GLY A 56 -5.73 2.42 -6.27
C GLY A 56 -5.95 3.93 -6.40
N THR A 57 -6.01 4.65 -5.29
CA THR A 57 -6.10 6.12 -5.28
C THR A 57 -4.86 6.76 -5.89
N LEU A 58 -3.67 6.28 -5.50
CA LEU A 58 -2.40 6.77 -6.05
C LEU A 58 -2.27 6.47 -7.55
N LEU A 59 -2.70 5.29 -7.99
CA LEU A 59 -2.75 4.94 -9.41
C LEU A 59 -3.57 5.95 -10.20
N ARG A 60 -4.78 6.27 -9.73
CA ARG A 60 -5.65 7.25 -10.41
C ARG A 60 -4.99 8.62 -10.51
N GLN A 61 -4.33 9.07 -9.45
CA GLN A 61 -3.59 10.34 -9.46
C GLN A 61 -2.46 10.35 -10.51
N ILE A 62 -1.71 9.24 -10.63
CA ILE A 62 -0.67 9.09 -11.65
C ILE A 62 -1.28 9.11 -13.05
N GLN A 63 -2.38 8.40 -13.28
CA GLN A 63 -3.09 8.37 -14.55
C GLN A 63 -3.64 9.73 -14.95
N GLU A 64 -4.00 10.55 -13.99
CA GLU A 64 -4.49 11.93 -14.17
C GLU A 64 -3.36 12.96 -14.34
N GLY A 65 -2.10 12.52 -14.30
CA GLY A 65 -0.93 13.36 -14.54
C GLY A 65 -0.32 14.00 -13.30
N ALA A 66 -0.64 13.53 -12.10
CA ALA A 66 0.01 14.02 -10.88
C ALA A 66 1.51 13.76 -10.92
N PRO A 67 2.35 14.72 -10.50
CA PRO A 67 3.80 14.53 -10.42
C PRO A 67 4.14 13.39 -9.46
N CYS A 68 4.83 12.37 -9.97
CA CYS A 68 5.29 11.22 -9.20
C CYS A 68 6.58 10.71 -9.81
N ASP A 69 7.60 10.52 -8.99
CA ASP A 69 8.90 9.99 -9.43
C ASP A 69 9.03 8.51 -9.13
N LEU A 70 8.48 8.06 -8.01
CA LEU A 70 8.57 6.69 -7.56
C LEU A 70 7.22 6.22 -7.02
N PHE A 71 6.73 5.10 -7.52
CA PHE A 71 5.49 4.48 -7.07
C PHE A 71 5.76 3.14 -6.38
N LEU A 72 5.29 3.00 -5.15
CA LEU A 72 5.36 1.78 -4.34
C LEU A 72 3.92 1.30 -4.09
N SER A 73 3.54 0.23 -4.77
CA SER A 73 2.19 -0.34 -4.67
C SER A 73 2.16 -1.52 -3.72
N ALA A 74 1.06 -1.70 -3.01
CA ALA A 74 0.85 -2.85 -2.14
C ALA A 74 0.35 -4.11 -2.88
N ALA A 75 0.20 -4.02 -4.20
CA ALA A 75 -0.15 -5.17 -5.04
C ALA A 75 0.37 -4.96 -6.48
N PRO A 76 0.64 -6.06 -7.22
CA PRO A 76 1.03 -5.97 -8.62
C PRO A 76 -0.03 -5.34 -9.53
N LYS A 77 -1.30 -5.49 -9.21
CA LYS A 77 -2.42 -5.02 -10.05
C LYS A 77 -2.30 -3.55 -10.43
N GLN A 78 -2.03 -2.68 -9.48
CA GLN A 78 -1.92 -1.23 -9.71
C GLN A 78 -0.67 -0.88 -10.52
N MET A 79 0.43 -1.57 -10.28
CA MET A 79 1.65 -1.38 -11.08
C MET A 79 1.47 -1.87 -12.50
N ASN A 80 0.80 -2.99 -12.71
CA ASN A 80 0.50 -3.56 -14.03
C ASN A 80 -0.24 -2.55 -14.92
N ALA A 81 -1.15 -1.77 -14.36
CA ALA A 81 -1.94 -0.78 -15.09
C ALA A 81 -1.11 0.38 -15.69
N LEU A 82 0.13 0.56 -15.24
CA LEU A 82 1.07 1.58 -15.74
C LEU A 82 2.20 0.98 -16.59
N ASP A 83 2.32 -0.33 -16.63
CA ASP A 83 3.45 -1.05 -17.20
C ASP A 83 3.26 -1.28 -18.71
N GLY A 84 4.01 -0.53 -19.51
CA GLY A 84 3.95 -0.60 -20.98
C GLY A 84 4.29 -1.98 -21.54
N SER A 85 5.08 -2.80 -20.84
CA SER A 85 5.35 -4.18 -21.24
C SER A 85 4.10 -5.08 -21.18
N LEU A 86 3.06 -4.64 -20.47
CA LEU A 86 1.77 -5.33 -20.33
C LEU A 86 0.65 -4.66 -21.15
N ALA A 87 0.96 -3.67 -21.98
CA ALA A 87 -0.02 -2.90 -22.75
C ALA A 87 -0.89 -3.74 -23.70
N GLY A 88 -0.41 -4.93 -24.09
CA GLY A 88 -1.16 -5.89 -24.90
C GLY A 88 -2.11 -6.80 -24.10
N ASP A 89 -2.09 -6.71 -22.78
CA ASP A 89 -2.91 -7.53 -21.88
C ASP A 89 -4.09 -6.68 -21.38
N ALA A 90 -5.31 -6.96 -21.89
CA ALA A 90 -6.51 -6.19 -21.56
C ALA A 90 -6.98 -6.37 -20.10
N GLU A 91 -6.54 -7.42 -19.39
CA GLU A 91 -6.84 -7.61 -17.98
C GLU A 91 -5.88 -6.85 -17.08
N LYS A 92 -4.59 -6.85 -17.41
CA LYS A 92 -3.53 -6.26 -16.57
C LYS A 92 -3.33 -4.78 -16.83
N ASN A 93 -3.38 -4.37 -18.07
CA ASN A 93 -3.21 -2.98 -18.49
C ASN A 93 -4.27 -2.59 -19.54
N PRO A 94 -5.54 -2.44 -19.13
CA PRO A 94 -6.66 -2.24 -20.04
C PRO A 94 -6.56 -0.95 -20.88
N ASP A 95 -5.93 0.08 -20.35
CA ASP A 95 -5.79 1.37 -21.04
C ASP A 95 -4.52 1.47 -21.89
N GLY A 96 -3.68 0.43 -21.91
CA GLY A 96 -2.45 0.37 -22.69
C GLY A 96 -1.43 1.44 -22.32
N LEU A 97 -1.38 1.83 -21.04
CA LEU A 97 -0.47 2.88 -20.57
C LEU A 97 0.99 2.41 -20.55
N ASP A 98 1.90 3.32 -20.75
CA ASP A 98 3.35 3.12 -20.68
C ASP A 98 3.99 4.27 -19.91
N LEU A 99 3.85 4.24 -18.59
CA LEU A 99 4.26 5.32 -17.70
C LEU A 99 5.44 4.97 -16.80
N LEU A 100 5.93 3.74 -16.84
CA LEU A 100 7.08 3.32 -16.05
C LEU A 100 8.37 3.46 -16.84
N LEU A 101 9.43 3.91 -16.18
CA LEU A 101 10.77 3.87 -16.75
C LEU A 101 11.13 2.39 -17.02
N PRO A 102 11.54 2.05 -18.28
CA PRO A 102 11.91 0.68 -18.60
C PRO A 102 12.98 0.12 -17.67
N ALA A 103 12.81 -1.15 -17.26
CA ALA A 103 13.71 -1.87 -16.36
C ALA A 103 13.81 -1.33 -14.93
N SER A 104 12.99 -0.35 -14.53
CA SER A 104 12.97 0.16 -13.17
C SER A 104 12.08 -0.63 -12.21
N ARG A 105 11.11 -1.38 -12.76
CA ARG A 105 10.17 -2.17 -11.95
C ARG A 105 10.88 -3.33 -11.25
N LEU A 106 10.64 -3.47 -9.94
CA LEU A 106 11.15 -4.58 -9.14
C LEU A 106 10.12 -4.97 -8.07
N ASP A 107 10.23 -6.19 -7.58
CA ASP A 107 9.50 -6.66 -6.41
C ASP A 107 10.25 -6.20 -5.16
N LEU A 108 9.73 -5.16 -4.51
CA LEU A 108 10.42 -4.51 -3.40
C LEU A 108 10.42 -5.37 -2.14
N LEU A 109 9.24 -5.89 -1.77
CA LEU A 109 9.08 -6.72 -0.58
C LEU A 109 7.84 -7.61 -0.69
N GLU A 110 7.77 -8.59 0.20
CA GLU A 110 6.62 -9.45 0.43
C GLU A 110 6.03 -9.14 1.81
N ASN A 111 4.70 -9.18 1.92
CA ASN A 111 3.98 -9.00 3.17
C ASN A 111 3.07 -10.21 3.42
N LYS A 112 2.37 -10.21 4.54
CA LYS A 112 1.36 -11.22 4.87
C LYS A 112 0.05 -10.53 5.19
N VAL A 113 -1.05 -11.16 4.79
CA VAL A 113 -2.40 -10.75 5.16
C VAL A 113 -2.78 -11.49 6.44
N VAL A 114 -3.25 -10.75 7.43
CA VAL A 114 -3.60 -11.29 8.74
C VAL A 114 -5.01 -10.91 9.15
N LEU A 115 -5.58 -11.73 10.01
CA LEU A 115 -6.81 -11.45 10.75
C LEU A 115 -6.41 -10.81 12.08
N ALA A 116 -6.56 -9.49 12.18
CA ALA A 116 -6.24 -8.75 13.39
C ALA A 116 -7.45 -8.62 14.30
N VAL A 117 -7.21 -8.66 15.60
CA VAL A 117 -8.24 -8.51 16.63
C VAL A 117 -7.87 -7.37 17.58
N PRO A 118 -8.86 -6.69 18.17
CA PRO A 118 -8.60 -5.66 19.16
C PRO A 118 -8.03 -6.25 20.45
N GLU A 119 -7.52 -5.40 21.32
CA GLU A 119 -7.02 -5.81 22.64
C GLU A 119 -8.05 -6.63 23.41
N GLY A 120 -7.59 -7.72 23.99
CA GLY A 120 -8.43 -8.64 24.73
C GLY A 120 -9.28 -9.59 23.89
N ASN A 121 -9.37 -9.38 22.57
CA ASN A 121 -10.13 -10.23 21.64
C ASN A 121 -11.51 -10.63 22.21
N PRO A 122 -12.45 -9.68 22.43
CA PRO A 122 -13.70 -9.96 23.16
C PRO A 122 -14.57 -11.04 22.54
N LYS A 123 -14.48 -11.24 21.22
CA LYS A 123 -15.25 -12.26 20.49
C LYS A 123 -14.54 -13.61 20.39
N GLY A 124 -13.33 -13.73 20.91
CA GLY A 124 -12.57 -14.98 20.88
C GLY A 124 -12.32 -15.49 19.47
N ILE A 125 -11.99 -14.61 18.53
CA ILE A 125 -11.76 -14.96 17.11
C ILE A 125 -10.33 -15.44 16.96
N GLU A 126 -10.14 -16.68 16.51
CA GLU A 126 -8.82 -17.32 16.49
C GLU A 126 -8.36 -17.71 15.07
N SER A 127 -9.27 -17.76 14.09
CA SER A 127 -8.94 -18.24 12.75
C SER A 127 -9.83 -17.66 11.67
N PHE A 128 -9.34 -17.67 10.42
CA PHE A 128 -10.17 -17.38 9.24
C PHE A 128 -11.32 -18.38 9.08
N ASP A 129 -11.10 -19.65 9.41
CA ASP A 129 -12.17 -20.66 9.37
C ASP A 129 -13.33 -20.28 10.28
N GLN A 130 -13.03 -19.85 11.51
CA GLN A 130 -14.01 -19.38 12.47
C GLN A 130 -14.71 -18.10 11.98
N LEU A 131 -13.94 -17.14 11.45
CA LEU A 131 -14.47 -15.91 10.88
C LEU A 131 -15.48 -16.19 9.77
N ALA A 132 -15.17 -17.13 8.86
CA ALA A 132 -16.05 -17.51 7.77
C ALA A 132 -17.41 -17.99 8.29
N GLN A 133 -17.43 -18.80 9.35
CA GLN A 133 -18.67 -19.27 9.98
C GLN A 133 -19.44 -18.13 10.64
N GLN A 134 -18.74 -17.23 11.33
CA GLN A 134 -19.35 -16.08 12.00
C GLN A 134 -19.95 -15.07 11.02
N LEU A 135 -19.31 -14.86 9.88
CA LEU A 135 -19.86 -14.02 8.81
C LEU A 135 -21.16 -14.62 8.26
N LYS A 136 -21.19 -15.93 8.00
CA LYS A 136 -22.37 -16.62 7.51
C LYS A 136 -23.52 -16.61 8.51
N SER A 137 -23.24 -16.62 9.81
CA SER A 137 -24.24 -16.54 10.89
C SER A 137 -24.60 -15.10 11.26
N GLY A 138 -23.92 -14.09 10.75
CA GLY A 138 -24.18 -12.68 11.06
C GLY A 138 -23.75 -12.25 12.46
N SER A 139 -22.82 -13.00 13.12
CA SER A 139 -22.45 -12.82 14.53
C SER A 139 -21.15 -12.06 14.74
N VAL A 140 -20.58 -11.41 13.73
CA VAL A 140 -19.30 -10.71 13.80
C VAL A 140 -19.33 -9.40 13.02
N LEU A 141 -18.57 -8.41 13.49
CA LEU A 141 -18.28 -7.18 12.75
C LEU A 141 -16.84 -7.22 12.25
N LEU A 142 -16.67 -7.09 10.96
CA LEU A 142 -15.38 -7.17 10.28
C LEU A 142 -15.09 -5.88 9.50
N ALA A 143 -13.92 -5.28 9.74
CA ALA A 143 -13.41 -4.18 8.92
C ALA A 143 -12.53 -4.72 7.79
N ILE A 144 -12.77 -4.24 6.58
CA ILE A 144 -12.03 -4.60 5.37
C ILE A 144 -11.73 -3.36 4.51
N GLY A 145 -10.73 -3.46 3.65
CA GLY A 145 -10.48 -2.45 2.62
C GLY A 145 -11.55 -2.49 1.52
N ASN A 146 -11.86 -1.32 0.95
CA ASN A 146 -12.73 -1.28 -0.22
C ASN A 146 -12.00 -1.79 -1.48
N SER A 147 -12.66 -1.76 -2.64
CA SER A 147 -12.13 -2.30 -3.90
C SER A 147 -10.89 -1.58 -4.43
N ASP A 148 -10.60 -0.35 -4.00
CA ASP A 148 -9.40 0.41 -4.37
C ASP A 148 -8.18 0.05 -3.50
N VAL A 149 -8.40 -0.62 -2.40
CA VAL A 149 -7.37 -0.96 -1.42
C VAL A 149 -6.81 -2.35 -1.72
N PRO A 150 -5.48 -2.52 -1.91
CA PRO A 150 -4.91 -3.84 -2.18
C PRO A 150 -5.29 -4.91 -1.16
N VAL A 151 -5.32 -4.59 0.14
CA VAL A 151 -5.78 -5.55 1.14
C VAL A 151 -7.25 -5.95 0.95
N GLY A 152 -8.07 -5.07 0.40
CA GLY A 152 -9.46 -5.37 0.00
C GLY A 152 -9.51 -6.39 -1.14
N GLN A 153 -8.58 -6.32 -2.08
CA GLN A 153 -8.46 -7.28 -3.18
C GLN A 153 -8.03 -8.67 -2.68
N TYR A 154 -7.09 -8.73 -1.74
CA TYR A 154 -6.73 -9.98 -1.08
C TYR A 154 -7.89 -10.53 -0.24
N THR A 155 -8.67 -9.66 0.40
CA THR A 155 -9.88 -10.03 1.14
C THR A 155 -10.92 -10.68 0.22
N GLU A 156 -11.12 -10.15 -0.98
CA GLU A 156 -12.02 -10.75 -1.99
C GLU A 156 -11.58 -12.18 -2.34
N LYS A 157 -10.29 -12.41 -2.48
CA LYS A 157 -9.74 -13.76 -2.72
C LYS A 157 -9.99 -14.70 -1.54
N ILE A 158 -9.83 -14.21 -0.31
CA ILE A 158 -10.12 -14.97 0.90
C ILE A 158 -11.61 -15.33 0.96
N PHE A 159 -12.51 -14.39 0.65
CA PHE A 159 -13.93 -14.65 0.60
C PHE A 159 -14.28 -15.71 -0.46
N ALA A 160 -13.67 -15.61 -1.64
CA ALA A 160 -13.85 -16.62 -2.69
C ALA A 160 -13.38 -18.00 -2.24
N TYR A 161 -12.24 -18.10 -1.55
CA TYR A 161 -11.71 -19.34 -1.00
C TYR A 161 -12.71 -20.01 -0.05
N TYR A 162 -13.39 -19.23 0.80
CA TYR A 162 -14.39 -19.74 1.74
C TYR A 162 -15.81 -19.82 1.17
N GLY A 163 -16.02 -19.44 -0.10
CA GLY A 163 -17.36 -19.41 -0.70
C GLY A 163 -18.27 -18.38 -0.05
N ILE A 164 -17.74 -17.24 0.40
CA ILE A 164 -18.50 -16.16 1.01
C ILE A 164 -18.90 -15.18 -0.08
N ASP A 165 -20.21 -14.91 -0.20
CA ASP A 165 -20.73 -13.81 -0.99
C ASP A 165 -20.70 -12.53 -0.14
N GLU A 166 -19.88 -11.56 -0.53
CA GLU A 166 -19.69 -10.30 0.18
C GLU A 166 -21.02 -9.54 0.38
N SER A 167 -21.87 -9.52 -0.64
CA SER A 167 -23.17 -8.86 -0.56
C SER A 167 -24.11 -9.52 0.45
N ALA A 168 -24.02 -10.84 0.61
CA ALA A 168 -24.83 -11.58 1.57
C ALA A 168 -24.43 -11.34 3.03
N VAL A 169 -23.22 -10.89 3.27
CA VAL A 169 -22.69 -10.62 4.62
C VAL A 169 -22.46 -9.12 4.86
N SER A 170 -23.03 -8.25 4.03
CA SER A 170 -22.81 -6.80 4.05
C SER A 170 -23.08 -6.15 5.41
N ASP A 171 -24.05 -6.65 6.16
CA ASP A 171 -24.38 -6.14 7.50
C ASP A 171 -23.24 -6.37 8.53
N CYS A 172 -22.33 -7.29 8.25
CA CYS A 172 -21.17 -7.57 9.07
C CYS A 172 -19.96 -6.70 8.72
N LEU A 173 -19.99 -6.00 7.58
CA LEU A 173 -18.81 -5.37 6.99
C LEU A 173 -18.77 -3.86 7.22
N THR A 174 -17.57 -3.36 7.53
CA THR A 174 -17.22 -1.95 7.52
C THR A 174 -16.03 -1.76 6.60
N TYR A 175 -16.07 -0.75 5.74
CA TYR A 175 -15.06 -0.51 4.74
C TYR A 175 -14.12 0.63 5.15
N GLY A 176 -12.83 0.47 4.84
CA GLY A 176 -11.85 1.55 4.89
C GLY A 176 -11.39 1.93 3.49
N SER A 177 -11.05 3.20 3.29
CA SER A 177 -10.53 3.72 2.02
C SER A 177 -9.03 3.52 1.86
N ASN A 178 -8.35 3.07 2.91
CA ASN A 178 -6.97 2.59 2.94
C ASN A 178 -6.79 1.64 4.13
N VAL A 179 -5.65 0.93 4.15
CA VAL A 179 -5.40 -0.06 5.21
C VAL A 179 -5.25 0.57 6.60
N LYS A 180 -4.83 1.83 6.69
CA LYS A 180 -4.71 2.53 7.99
C LYS A 180 -6.07 2.78 8.64
N GLU A 181 -7.08 3.11 7.85
CA GLU A 181 -8.46 3.23 8.35
C GLU A 181 -8.98 1.90 8.88
N VAL A 182 -8.74 0.80 8.17
CA VAL A 182 -9.12 -0.55 8.64
C VAL A 182 -8.43 -0.86 9.97
N THR A 183 -7.13 -0.64 10.05
CA THR A 183 -6.32 -0.88 11.26
C THR A 183 -6.84 -0.05 12.44
N THR A 184 -7.18 1.21 12.22
CA THR A 184 -7.72 2.12 13.24
C THR A 184 -9.05 1.61 13.79
N GLN A 185 -9.95 1.12 12.94
CA GLN A 185 -11.24 0.56 13.38
C GLN A 185 -11.06 -0.63 14.30
N VAL A 186 -10.11 -1.51 14.01
CA VAL A 186 -9.77 -2.66 14.86
C VAL A 186 -9.19 -2.18 16.19
N ARG A 187 -8.20 -1.29 16.13
CA ARG A 187 -7.52 -0.77 17.32
C ARG A 187 -8.47 -0.08 18.29
N GLU A 188 -9.42 0.68 17.78
CA GLU A 188 -10.43 1.39 18.58
C GLU A 188 -11.57 0.50 19.08
N GLY A 189 -11.60 -0.76 18.66
CA GLY A 189 -12.67 -1.69 19.04
C GLY A 189 -14.02 -1.38 18.40
N ALA A 190 -14.03 -0.61 17.31
CA ALA A 190 -15.25 -0.32 16.56
C ALA A 190 -15.82 -1.55 15.85
N VAL A 191 -14.96 -2.54 15.60
CA VAL A 191 -15.27 -3.85 15.01
C VAL A 191 -14.66 -4.96 15.84
N ASP A 192 -15.06 -6.20 15.58
CA ASP A 192 -14.56 -7.37 16.30
C ASP A 192 -13.22 -7.88 15.75
N CYS A 193 -12.96 -7.62 14.47
CA CYS A 193 -11.73 -7.99 13.78
C CYS A 193 -11.57 -7.20 12.48
N GLY A 194 -10.40 -7.34 11.85
CA GLY A 194 -10.12 -6.72 10.56
C GLY A 194 -9.11 -7.51 9.77
N ILE A 195 -9.14 -7.37 8.45
CA ILE A 195 -8.17 -7.97 7.54
C ILE A 195 -7.20 -6.89 7.10
N ILE A 196 -5.96 -7.00 7.53
CA ILE A 196 -4.87 -6.04 7.31
C ILE A 196 -3.58 -6.78 7.01
N TYR A 197 -2.48 -6.04 6.85
CA TYR A 197 -1.17 -6.66 6.71
C TYR A 197 -0.51 -6.90 8.07
N ALA A 198 0.39 -7.88 8.12
CA ALA A 198 1.16 -8.19 9.33
C ALA A 198 1.95 -6.97 9.84
N THR A 199 2.48 -6.15 8.93
CA THR A 199 3.19 -4.91 9.27
C THR A 199 2.28 -3.87 9.94
N ASP A 200 1.03 -3.76 9.50
CA ASP A 200 0.06 -2.85 10.12
C ASP A 200 -0.32 -3.33 11.54
N ALA A 201 -0.53 -4.62 11.70
CA ALA A 201 -0.82 -5.20 13.01
C ALA A 201 0.34 -4.98 13.99
N PHE A 202 1.56 -5.20 13.53
CA PHE A 202 2.77 -4.96 14.33
C PHE A 202 2.90 -3.48 14.75
N SER A 203 2.79 -2.56 13.80
CA SER A 203 2.91 -1.11 14.05
C SER A 203 1.83 -0.58 14.99
N ALA A 204 0.62 -1.14 14.92
CA ALA A 204 -0.50 -0.75 15.77
C ALA A 204 -0.56 -1.48 17.12
N GLY A 205 0.35 -2.41 17.39
CA GLY A 205 0.34 -3.23 18.59
C GLY A 205 -0.84 -4.20 18.69
N LEU A 206 -1.39 -4.61 17.54
CA LEU A 206 -2.52 -5.54 17.45
C LEU A 206 -2.05 -6.98 17.37
N THR A 207 -2.85 -7.89 17.93
CA THR A 207 -2.64 -9.33 17.77
C THR A 207 -3.14 -9.78 16.41
N ALA A 208 -2.30 -10.49 15.66
CA ALA A 208 -2.69 -11.26 14.50
C ALA A 208 -3.19 -12.63 14.97
N ALA A 209 -4.50 -12.84 14.96
CA ALA A 209 -5.10 -14.10 15.39
C ALA A 209 -4.83 -15.23 14.39
N ASP A 210 -4.73 -14.91 13.11
CA ASP A 210 -4.45 -15.86 12.03
C ASP A 210 -3.77 -15.15 10.85
N GLN A 211 -3.12 -15.92 10.01
CA GLN A 211 -2.47 -15.47 8.79
C GLN A 211 -3.02 -16.21 7.58
N ALA A 212 -3.38 -15.48 6.54
CA ALA A 212 -3.84 -16.08 5.29
C ALA A 212 -2.68 -16.81 4.59
N SER A 213 -2.98 -18.03 4.11
CA SER A 213 -2.04 -18.79 3.29
C SER A 213 -2.00 -18.29 1.85
N ALA A 214 -0.93 -18.63 1.13
CA ALA A 214 -0.85 -18.35 -0.30
C ALA A 214 -2.00 -19.01 -1.10
N GLN A 215 -2.52 -20.13 -0.62
CA GLN A 215 -3.67 -20.82 -1.21
C GLN A 215 -4.95 -20.00 -1.09
N MET A 216 -5.10 -19.21 -0.01
CA MET A 216 -6.28 -18.37 0.25
C MET A 216 -6.26 -17.09 -0.59
N CYS A 217 -5.13 -16.40 -0.69
CA CYS A 217 -5.07 -15.08 -1.33
C CYS A 217 -3.86 -14.85 -2.26
N GLY A 218 -3.04 -15.86 -2.50
CA GLY A 218 -1.81 -15.73 -3.27
C GLY A 218 -0.69 -15.07 -2.47
N GLN A 219 0.44 -14.83 -3.14
CA GLN A 219 1.56 -14.07 -2.59
C GLN A 219 1.24 -12.57 -2.56
N VAL A 220 1.64 -11.90 -1.48
CA VAL A 220 1.47 -10.45 -1.31
C VAL A 220 2.79 -9.77 -1.65
N ILE A 221 2.90 -9.30 -2.89
CA ILE A 221 4.10 -8.64 -3.42
C ILE A 221 3.85 -7.13 -3.52
N TYR A 222 4.81 -6.35 -3.05
CA TYR A 222 4.83 -4.90 -3.19
C TYR A 222 5.84 -4.53 -4.28
N PRO A 223 5.40 -4.22 -5.51
CA PRO A 223 6.30 -3.73 -6.54
C PRO A 223 6.59 -2.25 -6.37
N ALA A 224 7.77 -1.84 -6.83
CA ALA A 224 8.18 -0.46 -6.95
C ALA A 224 8.67 -0.18 -8.37
N ALA A 225 8.48 1.03 -8.85
CA ALA A 225 9.00 1.46 -10.12
C ALA A 225 9.16 2.99 -10.19
N VAL A 226 10.01 3.44 -11.08
CA VAL A 226 10.14 4.85 -11.46
C VAL A 226 9.06 5.17 -12.49
N VAL A 227 8.36 6.25 -12.24
CA VAL A 227 7.27 6.74 -13.10
C VAL A 227 7.75 7.80 -14.07
#